data_c402e9bb104b6dca05bb5c31e6f638eb
#
_entry.id   c402e9bb104b6dca05bb5c31e6f638eb
#
_cell.length_a   1.000
_cell.length_b   1.000
_cell.length_c   1.000
_cell.angle_alpha   90.00
_cell.angle_beta   90.00
_cell.angle_gamma   90.00
#
_symmetry.space_group_name_H-M   'P 1'
#
loop_
_entity.id
_entity.type
_entity.pdbx_description
1 polymer ?
#
loop_
_entity_poly.entity_id
_entity_poly.type
_entity_poly.pdbx_seq_one_letter_code
_entity_poly.pdbx_strand_id
1 'polypeptide(L)'
;VVTGVQTCALPIWVSGADMELSLDEWFKALKQSSTYLTLGASWVNKHEKASEDEIFTTPTEKLVLPENVNAWDVRANLQKGGFSLLGEYAQKTQDPSFDNGYIFRKGYVAMLSTSYSKRGFSVLLQGKRSDNFSFRSRRSMSGTSSFINHLPAFTEDQTYALASLYPYATHPAGEWAYQAQLGYNFKRRTAIGGRYGMNLKVNFSHIHAIQQNKVACNQLWSAAYPDRQPNLAAYYGTQGYGSAFWKWGGQTYYQDLDVQLERRFTKSFKLNLMYMNQFYNKTIVEGEGGMIHSNIFVADGLFNIAPKTTLRAEAQYLTTGEDDGDWLFGLVELSFAPHWMFTVSDEYNCGRTNAHYWQTYATYNLGAHRFQLGWGRTRAGYNCSGGVCRYVPESKGFTLSYNYNF
;
A
#
# COMPACT_ATOMS: atom_id res chain seq x y z
N VAL A 1 36.46 -7.90 -22.56
CA VAL A 1 35.52 -8.60 -23.45
C VAL A 1 34.19 -8.63 -22.73
N VAL A 2 33.28 -7.71 -23.11
CA VAL A 2 31.90 -7.69 -22.61
C VAL A 2 31.12 -8.63 -23.49
N THR A 3 30.85 -9.84 -23.01
CA THR A 3 29.87 -10.73 -23.62
C THR A 3 28.49 -10.22 -23.19
N GLY A 4 27.84 -9.43 -24.04
CA GLY A 4 26.45 -9.11 -23.91
C GLY A 4 25.63 -10.39 -24.03
N VAL A 5 25.03 -10.83 -22.95
CA VAL A 5 23.92 -11.78 -23.01
C VAL A 5 22.76 -11.02 -23.60
N GLN A 6 22.57 -11.12 -24.91
CA GLN A 6 21.30 -10.76 -25.53
C GLN A 6 20.28 -11.79 -25.06
N THR A 7 19.55 -11.46 -24.01
CA THR A 7 18.25 -12.07 -23.79
C THR A 7 17.36 -11.57 -24.92
N CYS A 8 17.03 -12.45 -25.87
CA CYS A 8 16.00 -12.22 -26.88
C CYS A 8 14.63 -12.18 -26.19
N ALA A 9 14.38 -11.21 -25.33
CA ALA A 9 13.04 -10.91 -24.84
C ALA A 9 12.26 -10.36 -26.04
N LEU A 10 11.19 -11.03 -26.43
CA LEU A 10 10.29 -10.51 -27.44
C LEU A 10 9.75 -9.16 -26.96
N PRO A 11 9.60 -8.17 -27.87
CA PRO A 11 9.19 -6.85 -27.44
C PRO A 11 7.79 -6.88 -26.83
N ILE A 12 7.67 -6.38 -25.63
CA ILE A 12 6.40 -6.10 -24.97
C ILE A 12 6.03 -4.66 -25.33
N TRP A 13 4.81 -4.46 -25.79
CA TRP A 13 4.30 -3.14 -26.13
C TRP A 13 3.18 -2.76 -25.19
N VAL A 14 3.30 -1.58 -24.59
CA VAL A 14 2.22 -0.97 -23.82
C VAL A 14 1.87 0.35 -24.50
N SER A 15 0.61 0.50 -24.88
CA SER A 15 0.07 1.72 -25.48
C SER A 15 -1.20 2.13 -24.74
N GLY A 16 -1.49 3.42 -24.71
CA GLY A 16 -2.67 3.91 -24.01
C GLY A 16 -3.04 5.32 -24.44
N ALA A 17 -4.24 5.72 -24.03
CA ALA A 17 -4.77 7.06 -24.17
C ALA A 17 -5.54 7.44 -22.91
N ASP A 18 -5.45 8.71 -22.52
CA ASP A 18 -6.17 9.30 -21.40
C ASP A 18 -6.86 10.57 -21.85
N MET A 19 -8.08 10.80 -21.34
CA MET A 19 -8.87 11.99 -21.63
C MET A 19 -9.53 12.47 -20.34
N GLU A 20 -9.48 13.79 -20.10
CA GLU A 20 -10.20 14.46 -19.04
C GLU A 20 -11.02 15.63 -19.56
N LEU A 21 -12.23 15.79 -19.05
CA LEU A 21 -13.17 16.84 -19.41
C LEU A 21 -13.58 17.60 -18.14
N SER A 22 -13.22 18.88 -18.05
CA SER A 22 -13.64 19.80 -16.99
C SER A 22 -15.00 20.41 -17.35
N LEU A 23 -16.10 19.82 -16.86
CA LEU A 23 -17.46 20.23 -17.21
C LEU A 23 -17.84 21.61 -16.65
N ASP A 24 -17.19 22.06 -15.58
CA ASP A 24 -17.37 23.41 -15.02
C ASP A 24 -16.85 24.52 -15.97
N GLU A 25 -15.95 24.20 -16.90
CA GLU A 25 -15.55 25.16 -17.93
C GLU A 25 -16.61 25.32 -19.04
N TRP A 26 -17.40 24.28 -19.30
CA TRP A 26 -18.43 24.26 -20.34
C TRP A 26 -19.79 24.75 -19.81
N PHE A 27 -20.12 24.42 -18.56
CA PHE A 27 -21.43 24.76 -17.98
C PHE A 27 -21.33 25.91 -16.99
N LYS A 28 -21.79 27.11 -17.39
CA LYS A 28 -21.79 28.34 -16.59
C LYS A 28 -22.45 28.13 -15.20
N ALA A 29 -23.47 27.30 -15.10
CA ALA A 29 -24.16 27.01 -13.84
C ALA A 29 -23.24 26.33 -12.80
N LEU A 30 -22.38 25.44 -13.24
CA LEU A 30 -21.35 24.79 -12.37
C LEU A 30 -20.34 25.81 -11.89
N LYS A 31 -19.82 26.62 -12.80
CA LYS A 31 -18.86 27.68 -12.48
C LYS A 31 -19.43 28.72 -11.50
N GLN A 32 -20.66 29.15 -11.69
CA GLN A 32 -21.32 30.10 -10.82
C GLN A 32 -21.60 29.55 -9.42
N SER A 33 -21.87 28.25 -9.31
CA SER A 33 -22.07 27.57 -8.03
C SER A 33 -20.75 27.09 -7.36
N SER A 34 -19.59 27.46 -7.91
CA SER A 34 -18.26 26.99 -7.46
C SER A 34 -18.20 25.46 -7.30
N THR A 35 -18.80 24.75 -8.26
CA THR A 35 -18.83 23.31 -8.35
C THR A 35 -17.90 22.88 -9.48
N TYR A 36 -16.87 22.12 -9.16
CA TYR A 36 -15.89 21.57 -10.11
C TYR A 36 -16.24 20.13 -10.38
N LEU A 37 -16.47 19.78 -11.65
CA LEU A 37 -16.80 18.42 -12.07
C LEU A 37 -15.90 18.03 -13.23
N THR A 38 -15.02 17.06 -12.97
CA THR A 38 -14.14 16.48 -13.99
C THR A 38 -14.59 15.05 -14.27
N LEU A 39 -14.72 14.70 -15.54
CA LEU A 39 -14.92 13.34 -16.00
C LEU A 39 -13.67 12.88 -16.74
N GLY A 40 -13.19 11.68 -16.45
CA GLY A 40 -12.03 11.08 -17.10
C GLY A 40 -12.33 9.70 -17.66
N ALA A 41 -11.59 9.32 -18.68
CA ALA A 41 -11.57 7.96 -19.21
C ALA A 41 -10.17 7.63 -19.73
N SER A 42 -9.70 6.42 -19.46
CA SER A 42 -8.42 5.93 -19.97
C SER A 42 -8.59 4.57 -20.63
N TRP A 43 -7.69 4.27 -21.55
CA TRP A 43 -7.56 2.97 -22.16
C TRP A 43 -6.09 2.59 -22.27
N VAL A 44 -5.76 1.33 -21.94
CA VAL A 44 -4.41 0.78 -22.04
C VAL A 44 -4.48 -0.58 -22.71
N ASN A 45 -3.60 -0.81 -23.67
CA ASN A 45 -3.36 -2.11 -24.30
C ASN A 45 -1.97 -2.61 -23.93
N LYS A 46 -1.88 -3.86 -23.51
CA LYS A 46 -0.63 -4.63 -23.41
C LYS A 46 -0.60 -5.65 -24.53
N HIS A 47 0.48 -5.67 -25.30
CA HIS A 47 0.79 -6.72 -26.26
C HIS A 47 2.01 -7.50 -25.80
N GLU A 48 1.87 -8.82 -25.62
CA GLU A 48 2.90 -9.74 -25.21
C GLU A 48 2.75 -11.05 -25.98
N LYS A 49 3.77 -11.47 -26.75
CA LYS A 49 3.70 -12.71 -27.53
C LYS A 49 3.55 -13.93 -26.63
N ALA A 50 2.67 -14.85 -27.04
CA ALA A 50 2.34 -16.05 -26.28
C ALA A 50 3.45 -17.11 -26.29
N SER A 51 4.46 -16.98 -27.14
CA SER A 51 5.47 -18.00 -27.38
C SER A 51 6.57 -18.11 -26.32
N GLU A 52 6.67 -17.16 -25.40
CA GLU A 52 7.72 -17.18 -24.37
C GLU A 52 7.35 -17.96 -23.11
N ASP A 53 6.04 -18.02 -22.78
CA ASP A 53 5.55 -18.67 -21.57
C ASP A 53 4.78 -19.93 -21.97
N GLU A 54 5.42 -21.08 -21.94
CA GLU A 54 4.77 -22.36 -22.15
C GLU A 54 4.16 -22.88 -20.85
N ILE A 55 2.85 -22.66 -20.68
CA ILE A 55 2.09 -23.12 -19.51
C ILE A 55 1.33 -24.40 -19.89
N PHE A 56 1.76 -25.52 -19.32
CA PHE A 56 1.15 -26.81 -19.54
C PHE A 56 0.07 -27.10 -18.51
N THR A 57 -1.09 -27.54 -18.96
CA THR A 57 -2.17 -28.09 -18.13
C THR A 57 -2.00 -29.59 -17.89
N THR A 58 -1.46 -30.28 -18.90
CA THR A 58 -1.10 -31.71 -18.87
C THR A 58 0.24 -31.89 -19.57
N PRO A 59 0.87 -33.06 -19.54
CA PRO A 59 2.14 -33.30 -20.25
C PRO A 59 2.08 -33.04 -21.76
N THR A 60 0.89 -33.04 -22.37
CA THR A 60 0.69 -32.92 -23.81
C THR A 60 -0.09 -31.69 -24.25
N GLU A 61 -0.63 -30.92 -23.28
CA GLU A 61 -1.54 -29.79 -23.54
C GLU A 61 -1.01 -28.52 -22.94
N LYS A 62 -0.87 -27.47 -23.73
CA LYS A 62 -0.49 -26.13 -23.27
C LYS A 62 -1.59 -25.09 -23.46
N LEU A 63 -1.58 -24.04 -22.66
CA LEU A 63 -2.50 -22.92 -22.79
C LEU A 63 -2.17 -22.06 -24.01
N VAL A 64 -3.20 -21.64 -24.73
CA VAL A 64 -3.10 -20.57 -25.73
C VAL A 64 -3.37 -19.24 -25.03
N LEU A 65 -2.32 -18.50 -24.72
CA LEU A 65 -2.41 -17.25 -23.99
C LEU A 65 -2.78 -16.07 -24.92
N PRO A 66 -3.64 -15.14 -24.48
CA PRO A 66 -3.97 -13.96 -25.27
C PRO A 66 -2.74 -13.06 -25.42
N GLU A 67 -2.45 -12.63 -26.65
CA GLU A 67 -1.34 -11.71 -26.91
C GLU A 67 -1.68 -10.27 -26.59
N ASN A 68 -2.96 -9.90 -26.66
CA ASN A 68 -3.44 -8.56 -26.37
C ASN A 68 -4.37 -8.55 -25.16
N VAL A 69 -4.06 -7.71 -24.18
CA VAL A 69 -4.91 -7.47 -23.02
C VAL A 69 -5.23 -5.98 -22.95
N ASN A 70 -6.51 -5.67 -22.92
CA ASN A 70 -7.01 -4.29 -22.85
C ASN A 70 -7.55 -4.02 -21.45
N ALA A 71 -7.25 -2.84 -20.93
CA ALA A 71 -7.89 -2.28 -19.75
C ALA A 71 -8.44 -0.90 -20.08
N TRP A 72 -9.53 -0.52 -19.42
CA TRP A 72 -10.13 0.80 -19.53
C TRP A 72 -10.70 1.21 -18.17
N ASP A 73 -10.73 2.50 -17.93
CA ASP A 73 -11.39 3.10 -16.77
C ASP A 73 -12.29 4.27 -17.18
N VAL A 74 -13.21 4.57 -16.28
CA VAL A 74 -13.98 5.82 -16.26
C VAL A 74 -13.97 6.37 -14.84
N ARG A 75 -13.77 7.68 -14.71
CA ARG A 75 -13.68 8.34 -13.43
C ARG A 75 -14.45 9.66 -13.41
N ALA A 76 -14.96 10.01 -12.24
CA ALA A 76 -15.65 11.27 -11.99
C ALA A 76 -15.14 11.88 -10.68
N ASN A 77 -14.78 13.15 -10.73
CA ASN A 77 -14.35 13.92 -9.57
C ASN A 77 -15.22 15.16 -9.42
N LEU A 78 -15.96 15.23 -8.32
CA LEU A 78 -16.82 16.34 -7.97
C LEU A 78 -16.26 17.05 -6.73
N GLN A 79 -16.05 18.35 -6.83
CA GLN A 79 -15.63 19.19 -5.71
C GLN A 79 -16.57 20.38 -5.56
N LYS A 80 -17.03 20.62 -4.32
CA LYS A 80 -17.87 21.78 -3.99
C LYS A 80 -17.61 22.25 -2.57
N GLY A 81 -17.05 23.43 -2.42
CA GLY A 81 -16.67 23.96 -1.10
C GLY A 81 -15.67 23.01 -0.42
N GLY A 82 -16.04 22.53 0.78
CA GLY A 82 -15.22 21.56 1.53
C GLY A 82 -15.48 20.09 1.18
N PHE A 83 -16.43 19.79 0.29
CA PHE A 83 -16.82 18.43 -0.10
C PHE A 83 -16.10 18.00 -1.38
N SER A 84 -15.60 16.76 -1.39
CA SER A 84 -15.05 16.10 -2.57
C SER A 84 -15.60 14.67 -2.68
N LEU A 85 -15.91 14.24 -3.91
CA LEU A 85 -16.36 12.91 -4.25
C LEU A 85 -15.60 12.44 -5.48
N LEU A 86 -14.89 11.32 -5.36
CA LEU A 86 -14.19 10.64 -6.45
C LEU A 86 -14.78 9.25 -6.62
N GLY A 87 -15.25 8.93 -7.81
CA GLY A 87 -15.66 7.58 -8.21
C GLY A 87 -14.86 7.11 -9.41
N GLU A 88 -14.44 5.85 -9.40
CA GLU A 88 -13.73 5.24 -10.52
C GLU A 88 -14.16 3.79 -10.69
N TYR A 89 -14.33 3.40 -11.95
CA TYR A 89 -14.56 2.03 -12.34
C TYR A 89 -13.61 1.65 -13.48
N ALA A 90 -12.85 0.58 -13.27
CA ALA A 90 -11.93 0.04 -14.26
C ALA A 90 -12.23 -1.43 -14.55
N GLN A 91 -12.00 -1.84 -15.80
CA GLN A 91 -12.14 -3.23 -16.24
C GLN A 91 -10.99 -3.62 -17.16
N LYS A 92 -10.50 -4.85 -17.03
CA LYS A 92 -9.57 -5.45 -17.98
C LYS A 92 -10.16 -6.73 -18.61
N THR A 93 -9.73 -7.03 -19.83
CA THR A 93 -10.03 -8.30 -20.49
C THR A 93 -9.33 -9.46 -19.75
N GLN A 94 -9.56 -10.68 -20.21
CA GLN A 94 -8.87 -11.86 -19.65
C GLN A 94 -7.36 -11.70 -19.77
N ASP A 95 -6.67 -11.88 -18.66
CA ASP A 95 -5.20 -11.75 -18.54
C ASP A 95 -4.65 -12.91 -17.69
N PRO A 96 -4.61 -14.12 -18.25
CA PRO A 96 -4.01 -15.25 -17.56
C PRO A 96 -2.53 -14.96 -17.29
N SER A 97 -2.15 -14.94 -16.01
CA SER A 97 -0.83 -14.56 -15.54
C SER A 97 -0.43 -15.32 -14.28
N PHE A 98 0.82 -15.23 -13.88
CA PHE A 98 1.32 -15.84 -12.65
C PHE A 98 0.51 -15.42 -11.42
N ASP A 99 0.15 -14.13 -11.31
CA ASP A 99 -0.58 -13.59 -10.16
C ASP A 99 -1.97 -14.22 -9.96
N ASN A 100 -2.62 -14.67 -11.02
CA ASN A 100 -3.96 -15.26 -10.93
C ASN A 100 -3.98 -16.77 -11.21
N GLY A 101 -2.83 -17.43 -11.27
CA GLY A 101 -2.75 -18.86 -11.56
C GLY A 101 -3.28 -19.20 -12.96
N TYR A 102 -2.98 -18.37 -13.95
CA TYR A 102 -3.33 -18.56 -15.36
C TYR A 102 -4.80 -18.85 -15.65
N ILE A 103 -5.71 -18.25 -14.85
CA ILE A 103 -7.15 -18.32 -15.10
C ILE A 103 -7.59 -17.29 -16.15
N PHE A 104 -8.57 -17.66 -16.96
CA PHE A 104 -9.15 -16.80 -18.02
C PHE A 104 -10.35 -16.02 -17.47
N ARG A 105 -10.07 -15.12 -16.52
CA ARG A 105 -11.04 -14.27 -15.86
C ARG A 105 -10.83 -12.80 -16.21
N LYS A 106 -11.93 -12.08 -16.53
CA LYS A 106 -11.91 -10.62 -16.60
C LYS A 106 -11.62 -10.04 -15.23
N GLY A 107 -10.91 -8.91 -15.18
CA GLY A 107 -10.68 -8.20 -13.93
C GLY A 107 -11.47 -6.90 -13.88
N TYR A 108 -11.84 -6.44 -12.68
CA TYR A 108 -12.44 -5.13 -12.49
C TYR A 108 -12.13 -4.53 -11.12
N VAL A 109 -12.21 -3.20 -11.05
CA VAL A 109 -12.11 -2.41 -9.83
C VAL A 109 -13.23 -1.38 -9.84
N ALA A 110 -13.89 -1.25 -8.70
CA ALA A 110 -14.79 -0.15 -8.43
C ALA A 110 -14.36 0.52 -7.14
N MET A 111 -14.15 1.83 -7.14
CA MET A 111 -13.80 2.59 -5.95
C MET A 111 -14.57 3.89 -5.84
N LEU A 112 -14.84 4.27 -4.60
CA LEU A 112 -15.51 5.49 -4.22
C LEU A 112 -14.76 6.10 -3.04
N SER A 113 -14.42 7.38 -3.16
CA SER A 113 -13.81 8.16 -2.11
C SER A 113 -14.62 9.43 -1.90
N THR A 114 -15.02 9.72 -0.68
CA THR A 114 -15.69 10.96 -0.33
C THR A 114 -14.99 11.61 0.85
N SER A 115 -14.80 12.92 0.77
CA SER A 115 -14.22 13.68 1.86
C SER A 115 -14.98 14.98 2.09
N TYR A 116 -14.97 15.41 3.34
CA TYR A 116 -15.44 16.71 3.74
C TYR A 116 -14.44 17.36 4.67
N SER A 117 -14.06 18.59 4.37
CA SER A 117 -13.15 19.36 5.21
C SER A 117 -13.65 20.79 5.43
N LYS A 118 -13.51 21.24 6.66
CA LYS A 118 -13.69 22.64 7.06
C LYS A 118 -12.66 22.99 8.13
N ARG A 119 -12.53 24.26 8.45
CA ARG A 119 -11.55 24.71 9.44
C ARG A 119 -11.67 23.93 10.76
N GLY A 120 -10.66 23.11 11.05
CA GLY A 120 -10.55 22.32 12.28
C GLY A 120 -11.31 20.99 12.29
N PHE A 121 -11.87 20.55 11.15
CA PHE A 121 -12.54 19.28 11.02
C PHE A 121 -12.34 18.70 9.61
N SER A 122 -12.04 17.41 9.53
CA SER A 122 -12.00 16.66 8.28
C SER A 122 -12.53 15.26 8.47
N VAL A 123 -13.19 14.73 7.46
CA VAL A 123 -13.59 13.32 7.38
C VAL A 123 -13.31 12.80 5.97
N LEU A 124 -12.81 11.57 5.87
CA LEU A 124 -12.61 10.83 4.63
C LEU A 124 -13.26 9.46 4.80
N LEU A 125 -14.04 9.05 3.82
CA LEU A 125 -14.62 7.71 3.72
C LEU A 125 -14.29 7.16 2.34
N GLN A 126 -13.74 5.95 2.32
CA GLN A 126 -13.35 5.28 1.08
C GLN A 126 -13.83 3.84 1.06
N GLY A 127 -14.21 3.36 -0.12
CA GLY A 127 -14.55 1.97 -0.36
C GLY A 127 -14.06 1.52 -1.73
N LYS A 128 -13.49 0.32 -1.80
CA LYS A 128 -12.97 -0.29 -3.02
C LYS A 128 -13.36 -1.75 -3.07
N ARG A 129 -13.75 -2.22 -4.27
CA ARG A 129 -13.80 -3.63 -4.58
C ARG A 129 -12.92 -3.91 -5.80
N SER A 130 -11.96 -4.79 -5.64
CA SER A 130 -11.15 -5.32 -6.74
C SER A 130 -11.44 -6.81 -6.95
N ASP A 131 -11.32 -7.30 -8.17
CA ASP A 131 -11.51 -8.69 -8.54
C ASP A 131 -10.58 -8.99 -9.73
N ASN A 132 -9.56 -9.82 -9.53
CA ASN A 132 -8.60 -10.24 -10.57
C ASN A 132 -7.98 -9.06 -11.35
N PHE A 133 -7.61 -7.96 -10.69
CA PHE A 133 -7.14 -6.75 -11.36
C PHE A 133 -5.64 -6.48 -11.19
N SER A 134 -4.80 -7.51 -11.03
CA SER A 134 -3.36 -7.35 -11.25
C SER A 134 -3.09 -7.19 -12.74
N PHE A 135 -2.43 -6.09 -13.16
CA PHE A 135 -2.13 -5.80 -14.56
C PHE A 135 -0.66 -5.45 -14.71
N ARG A 136 0.08 -6.34 -15.37
CA ARG A 136 1.53 -6.23 -15.56
C ARG A 136 1.88 -6.22 -17.02
N SER A 137 2.99 -5.57 -17.37
CA SER A 137 3.51 -5.62 -18.74
C SER A 137 3.96 -7.03 -19.13
N ARG A 138 4.46 -7.84 -18.19
CA ARG A 138 4.86 -9.25 -18.39
C ARG A 138 4.05 -10.18 -17.49
N ARG A 139 3.41 -11.21 -18.07
CA ARG A 139 2.49 -12.13 -17.37
C ARG A 139 3.19 -13.09 -16.41
N SER A 140 4.45 -13.42 -16.64
CA SER A 140 5.26 -14.31 -15.79
C SER A 140 5.86 -13.61 -14.56
N MET A 141 5.76 -12.28 -14.47
CA MET A 141 6.32 -11.52 -13.34
C MET A 141 5.40 -11.53 -12.12
N SER A 142 6.04 -11.43 -10.97
CA SER A 142 5.40 -11.38 -9.65
C SER A 142 5.99 -10.27 -8.78
N GLY A 143 5.52 -10.15 -7.55
CA GLY A 143 6.00 -9.16 -6.59
C GLY A 143 5.75 -7.73 -7.06
N THR A 144 6.76 -6.88 -7.04
CA THR A 144 6.66 -5.45 -7.41
C THR A 144 7.03 -5.15 -8.86
N SER A 145 7.34 -6.18 -9.65
CA SER A 145 7.87 -5.99 -11.00
C SER A 145 6.78 -5.74 -12.05
N SER A 146 7.06 -4.81 -12.96
CA SER A 146 6.32 -4.63 -14.21
C SER A 146 4.84 -4.24 -14.08
N PHE A 147 4.39 -3.65 -12.97
CA PHE A 147 3.02 -3.15 -12.83
C PHE A 147 2.71 -2.03 -13.84
N ILE A 148 1.56 -2.13 -14.50
CA ILE A 148 0.95 -1.08 -15.32
C ILE A 148 -0.10 -0.33 -14.49
N ASN A 149 -0.87 -1.04 -13.65
CA ASN A 149 -1.88 -0.44 -12.78
C ASN A 149 -1.32 -0.10 -11.40
N HIS A 150 -1.97 0.85 -10.74
CA HIS A 150 -1.77 1.15 -9.33
C HIS A 150 -3.12 1.09 -8.59
N LEU A 151 -3.20 0.25 -7.56
CA LEU A 151 -4.38 0.14 -6.71
C LEU A 151 -4.03 0.58 -5.29
N PRO A 152 -4.60 1.69 -4.78
CA PRO A 152 -4.37 2.13 -3.41
C PRO A 152 -4.88 1.10 -2.40
N ALA A 153 -4.13 0.87 -1.33
CA ALA A 153 -4.45 -0.15 -0.33
C ALA A 153 -5.67 0.22 0.55
N PHE A 154 -6.01 1.50 0.67
CA PHE A 154 -7.00 2.05 1.60
C PHE A 154 -6.65 1.75 3.06
N THR A 155 -5.36 1.86 3.35
CA THR A 155 -4.77 1.89 4.69
C THR A 155 -4.05 3.21 4.89
N GLU A 156 -3.73 3.56 6.12
CA GLU A 156 -2.86 4.70 6.39
C GLU A 156 -1.40 4.30 6.22
N ASP A 157 -0.61 5.11 5.48
CA ASP A 157 0.84 4.94 5.40
C ASP A 157 1.46 5.34 6.73
N GLN A 158 2.00 4.37 7.46
CA GLN A 158 2.59 4.56 8.78
C GLN A 158 4.04 5.05 8.68
N THR A 159 4.37 6.08 9.46
CA THR A 159 5.73 6.64 9.54
C THR A 159 6.54 6.10 10.71
N TYR A 160 5.89 5.47 11.67
CA TYR A 160 6.53 4.85 12.84
C TYR A 160 6.97 3.42 12.54
N ALA A 161 8.18 3.06 12.97
CA ALA A 161 8.83 1.80 12.60
C ALA A 161 7.98 0.57 12.97
N LEU A 162 7.48 0.48 14.20
CA LEU A 162 6.68 -0.67 14.62
C LEU A 162 5.25 -0.65 14.07
N ALA A 163 4.69 0.53 13.80
CA ALA A 163 3.39 0.63 13.14
C ALA A 163 3.43 0.19 11.68
N SER A 164 4.61 0.26 11.06
CA SER A 164 4.86 -0.22 9.69
C SER A 164 5.47 -1.63 9.63
N LEU A 165 5.48 -2.39 10.75
CA LEU A 165 6.06 -3.72 10.81
C LEU A 165 5.30 -4.73 9.93
N TYR A 166 3.97 -4.62 9.92
CA TYR A 166 3.05 -5.45 9.14
C TYR A 166 2.27 -4.59 8.13
N PRO A 167 2.93 -4.18 7.04
CA PRO A 167 2.33 -3.29 6.05
C PRO A 167 1.42 -4.06 5.10
N TYR A 168 0.37 -3.39 4.59
CA TYR A 168 -0.59 -3.99 3.68
C TYR A 168 -0.56 -3.31 2.30
N ALA A 169 -0.59 -4.11 1.23
CA ALA A 169 -0.83 -3.67 -0.14
C ALA A 169 -2.05 -4.41 -0.71
N THR A 170 -2.67 -3.84 -1.74
CA THR A 170 -3.84 -4.44 -2.39
C THR A 170 -3.55 -5.85 -2.89
N HIS A 171 -4.40 -6.81 -2.49
CA HIS A 171 -4.24 -8.21 -2.84
C HIS A 171 -4.58 -8.47 -4.33
N PRO A 172 -3.69 -9.13 -5.11
CA PRO A 172 -3.86 -9.30 -6.56
C PRO A 172 -5.13 -10.06 -6.97
N ALA A 173 -5.54 -11.06 -6.18
CA ALA A 173 -6.71 -11.88 -6.46
C ALA A 173 -8.05 -11.15 -6.24
N GLY A 174 -8.03 -10.05 -5.51
CA GLY A 174 -9.18 -9.21 -5.22
C GLY A 174 -9.53 -9.11 -3.75
N GLU A 175 -10.19 -8.00 -3.41
CA GLU A 175 -10.55 -7.64 -2.05
C GLU A 175 -11.71 -6.66 -2.00
N TRP A 176 -12.36 -6.57 -0.86
CA TRP A 176 -13.10 -5.42 -0.39
C TRP A 176 -12.22 -4.63 0.58
N ALA A 177 -12.09 -3.34 0.38
CA ALA A 177 -11.34 -2.46 1.26
C ALA A 177 -12.19 -1.24 1.64
N TYR A 178 -12.18 -0.90 2.91
CA TYR A 178 -12.89 0.25 3.48
C TYR A 178 -11.93 1.03 4.36
N GLN A 179 -12.00 2.36 4.28
CA GLN A 179 -11.24 3.25 5.15
C GLN A 179 -12.10 4.42 5.59
N ALA A 180 -12.00 4.77 6.86
CA ALA A 180 -12.59 5.95 7.44
C ALA A 180 -11.54 6.74 8.23
N GLN A 181 -11.38 8.02 7.92
CA GLN A 181 -10.49 8.91 8.67
C GLN A 181 -11.25 10.09 9.22
N LEU A 182 -10.92 10.48 10.45
CA LEU A 182 -11.45 11.64 11.14
C LEU A 182 -10.30 12.50 11.63
N GLY A 183 -10.27 13.77 11.25
CA GLY A 183 -9.37 14.77 11.78
C GLY A 183 -10.14 15.86 12.54
N TYR A 184 -9.69 16.16 13.76
CA TYR A 184 -10.27 17.21 14.57
C TYR A 184 -9.25 18.06 15.29
N ASN A 185 -9.33 19.40 15.12
CA ASN A 185 -8.45 20.34 15.79
C ASN A 185 -9.19 21.01 16.95
N PHE A 186 -8.88 20.60 18.17
CA PHE A 186 -9.40 21.29 19.37
C PHE A 186 -8.84 22.69 19.46
N LYS A 187 -9.74 23.67 19.64
CA LYS A 187 -9.38 25.08 19.66
C LYS A 187 -8.45 25.39 20.84
N ARG A 188 -7.58 26.36 20.63
CA ARG A 188 -6.71 26.92 21.69
C ARG A 188 -7.56 27.53 22.80
N ARG A 189 -7.04 27.50 24.04
CA ARG A 189 -7.67 28.04 25.25
C ARG A 189 -9.00 27.38 25.60
N THR A 190 -9.15 26.10 25.30
CA THR A 190 -10.25 25.24 25.75
C THR A 190 -9.71 24.20 26.75
N ALA A 191 -10.62 23.55 27.51
CA ALA A 191 -10.22 22.52 28.49
C ALA A 191 -9.41 21.38 27.84
N ILE A 192 -9.85 20.88 26.68
CA ILE A 192 -9.18 19.78 25.97
C ILE A 192 -8.00 20.31 25.13
N GLY A 193 -8.17 21.39 24.37
CA GLY A 193 -7.13 21.95 23.49
C GLY A 193 -5.98 22.63 24.23
N GLY A 194 -6.15 23.02 25.49
CA GLY A 194 -5.14 23.72 26.26
C GLY A 194 -4.70 25.05 25.63
N ARG A 195 -3.50 25.52 25.98
CA ARG A 195 -2.98 26.83 25.53
C ARG A 195 -2.77 26.92 24.02
N TYR A 196 -2.33 25.81 23.38
CA TYR A 196 -1.86 25.81 21.98
C TYR A 196 -2.80 25.10 21.01
N GLY A 197 -3.83 24.40 21.51
CA GLY A 197 -4.67 23.49 20.73
C GLY A 197 -4.15 22.05 20.79
N MET A 198 -4.96 21.12 20.30
CA MET A 198 -4.63 19.70 20.18
C MET A 198 -5.23 19.16 18.88
N ASN A 199 -4.49 18.34 18.16
CA ASN A 199 -4.95 17.63 16.98
C ASN A 199 -5.29 16.17 17.36
N LEU A 200 -6.46 15.73 16.97
CA LEU A 200 -6.87 14.34 17.01
C LEU A 200 -6.98 13.84 15.58
N LYS A 201 -6.39 12.69 15.30
CA LYS A 201 -6.59 11.92 14.07
C LYS A 201 -7.00 10.50 14.44
N VAL A 202 -8.02 10.00 13.78
CA VAL A 202 -8.48 8.62 13.92
C VAL A 202 -8.57 8.03 12.52
N ASN A 203 -7.96 6.88 12.31
CA ASN A 203 -8.08 6.08 11.09
C ASN A 203 -8.64 4.71 11.45
N PHE A 204 -9.52 4.21 10.62
CA PHE A 204 -9.99 2.83 10.66
C PHE A 204 -9.94 2.27 9.24
N SER A 205 -9.28 1.14 9.06
CA SER A 205 -9.25 0.40 7.80
C SER A 205 -9.73 -1.02 8.03
N HIS A 206 -10.50 -1.57 7.08
CA HIS A 206 -10.93 -2.97 7.12
C HIS A 206 -10.91 -3.54 5.71
N ILE A 207 -10.17 -4.63 5.54
CA ILE A 207 -9.95 -5.27 4.25
C ILE A 207 -10.22 -6.76 4.39
N HIS A 208 -11.03 -7.29 3.48
CA HIS A 208 -11.40 -8.71 3.50
C HIS A 208 -11.58 -9.28 2.09
N ALA A 209 -11.63 -10.61 2.03
CA ALA A 209 -11.82 -11.36 0.79
C ALA A 209 -13.12 -10.98 0.07
N ILE A 210 -13.12 -11.06 -1.26
CA ILE A 210 -14.35 -11.21 -2.05
C ILE A 210 -14.83 -12.66 -1.98
N GLN A 211 -16.13 -12.89 -2.19
CA GLN A 211 -16.63 -14.25 -2.36
C GLN A 211 -16.00 -14.87 -3.61
N GLN A 212 -15.45 -16.08 -3.47
CA GLN A 212 -14.91 -16.85 -4.57
C GLN A 212 -15.50 -18.27 -4.52
N ASN A 213 -16.42 -18.57 -5.43
CA ASN A 213 -16.95 -19.91 -5.63
C ASN A 213 -16.12 -20.57 -6.74
N LYS A 214 -15.21 -21.47 -6.38
CA LYS A 214 -14.36 -22.18 -7.35
C LYS A 214 -15.22 -22.90 -8.39
N VAL A 215 -14.84 -22.80 -9.66
CA VAL A 215 -15.44 -23.60 -10.72
C VAL A 215 -14.89 -25.03 -10.70
N ALA A 216 -15.48 -25.92 -11.50
CA ALA A 216 -14.90 -27.24 -11.70
C ALA A 216 -13.49 -27.14 -12.30
N CYS A 217 -12.59 -28.03 -11.92
CA CYS A 217 -11.27 -28.09 -12.49
C CYS A 217 -11.30 -28.46 -13.98
N ASN A 218 -10.19 -28.22 -14.66
CA ASN A 218 -10.05 -28.49 -16.09
C ASN A 218 -10.25 -29.99 -16.36
N GLN A 219 -11.13 -30.31 -17.31
CA GLN A 219 -11.44 -31.70 -17.70
C GLN A 219 -10.22 -32.48 -18.20
N LEU A 220 -9.34 -31.82 -18.97
CA LEU A 220 -8.11 -32.41 -19.46
C LEU A 220 -7.17 -32.78 -18.31
N TRP A 221 -7.06 -31.89 -17.30
CA TRP A 221 -6.29 -32.16 -16.10
C TRP A 221 -6.87 -33.33 -15.30
N SER A 222 -8.20 -33.35 -15.09
CA SER A 222 -8.88 -34.43 -14.38
C SER A 222 -8.74 -35.78 -15.08
N ALA A 223 -8.76 -35.79 -16.40
CA ALA A 223 -8.54 -37.01 -17.21
C ALA A 223 -7.09 -37.51 -17.12
N ALA A 224 -6.12 -36.59 -17.09
CA ALA A 224 -4.70 -36.93 -16.97
C ALA A 224 -4.29 -37.38 -15.55
N TYR A 225 -5.01 -36.92 -14.52
CA TYR A 225 -4.69 -37.16 -13.11
C TYR A 225 -5.93 -37.56 -12.29
N PRO A 226 -6.60 -38.68 -12.60
CA PRO A 226 -7.91 -39.04 -12.02
C PRO A 226 -7.85 -39.24 -10.50
N ASP A 227 -6.73 -39.69 -9.97
CA ASP A 227 -6.56 -40.01 -8.54
C ASP A 227 -5.90 -38.88 -7.74
N ARG A 228 -5.62 -37.75 -8.35
CA ARG A 228 -4.96 -36.61 -7.66
C ARG A 228 -5.99 -35.57 -7.20
N GLN A 229 -5.78 -35.05 -5.99
CA GLN A 229 -6.52 -33.87 -5.54
C GLN A 229 -6.15 -32.67 -6.39
N PRO A 230 -7.17 -31.85 -6.81
CA PRO A 230 -6.92 -30.68 -7.62
C PRO A 230 -5.95 -29.69 -6.94
N ASN A 231 -4.89 -29.33 -7.62
CA ASN A 231 -3.97 -28.26 -7.25
C ASN A 231 -4.20 -27.00 -8.11
N LEU A 232 -3.32 -26.02 -8.02
CA LEU A 232 -3.45 -24.78 -8.80
C LEU A 232 -3.50 -25.04 -10.31
N ALA A 233 -2.68 -25.96 -10.83
CA ALA A 233 -2.63 -26.31 -12.25
C ALA A 233 -3.95 -26.92 -12.76
N ALA A 234 -4.74 -27.55 -11.89
CA ALA A 234 -6.06 -28.09 -12.23
C ALA A 234 -7.07 -27.02 -12.69
N TYR A 235 -6.83 -25.74 -12.37
CA TYR A 235 -7.68 -24.60 -12.74
C TYR A 235 -7.11 -23.78 -13.90
N TYR A 236 -5.92 -24.09 -14.40
CA TYR A 236 -5.34 -23.42 -15.56
C TYR A 236 -6.28 -23.46 -16.76
N GLY A 237 -6.44 -22.33 -17.44
CA GLY A 237 -7.32 -22.20 -18.59
C GLY A 237 -8.82 -22.13 -18.28
N THR A 238 -9.23 -22.30 -17.02
CA THR A 238 -10.62 -22.11 -16.59
C THR A 238 -10.90 -20.65 -16.20
N GLN A 239 -12.16 -20.36 -15.86
CA GLN A 239 -12.50 -19.06 -15.26
C GLN A 239 -12.07 -18.93 -13.78
N GLY A 240 -11.57 -20.01 -13.16
CA GLY A 240 -11.09 -20.07 -11.79
C GLY A 240 -12.22 -20.06 -10.77
N TYR A 241 -13.04 -19.01 -10.72
CA TYR A 241 -14.13 -18.85 -9.76
C TYR A 241 -15.23 -17.93 -10.27
N GLY A 242 -16.43 -18.05 -9.67
CA GLY A 242 -17.53 -17.10 -9.78
C GLY A 242 -17.53 -16.18 -8.53
N SER A 243 -17.81 -14.90 -8.73
CA SER A 243 -17.93 -13.93 -7.64
C SER A 243 -19.08 -12.97 -7.91
N ALA A 244 -20.04 -12.88 -7.00
CA ALA A 244 -21.10 -11.89 -7.08
C ALA A 244 -20.60 -10.54 -6.51
N PHE A 245 -20.98 -9.43 -7.17
CA PHE A 245 -20.43 -8.09 -6.84
C PHE A 245 -20.60 -7.71 -5.36
N TRP A 246 -21.77 -7.93 -4.76
CA TRP A 246 -22.09 -7.52 -3.39
C TRP A 246 -21.80 -8.60 -2.34
N LYS A 247 -21.20 -9.73 -2.72
CA LYS A 247 -20.92 -10.81 -1.78
C LYS A 247 -19.50 -10.70 -1.21
N TRP A 248 -19.40 -10.93 0.08
CA TRP A 248 -18.16 -10.92 0.86
C TRP A 248 -17.62 -12.32 1.00
N GLY A 249 -16.30 -12.43 1.04
CA GLY A 249 -15.61 -13.64 1.48
C GLY A 249 -15.47 -13.67 2.99
N GLY A 250 -15.17 -14.84 3.53
CA GLY A 250 -15.11 -15.05 5.00
C GLY A 250 -13.78 -14.71 5.65
N GLN A 251 -12.76 -14.26 4.89
CA GLN A 251 -11.42 -14.02 5.43
C GLN A 251 -11.11 -12.53 5.52
N THR A 252 -10.72 -12.07 6.70
CA THR A 252 -10.11 -10.75 6.90
C THR A 252 -8.65 -10.82 6.46
N TYR A 253 -8.22 -9.84 5.66
CA TYR A 253 -6.84 -9.69 5.22
C TYR A 253 -6.07 -8.73 6.11
N TYR A 254 -6.69 -7.59 6.41
CA TYR A 254 -6.11 -6.55 7.23
C TYR A 254 -7.20 -5.73 7.93
N GLN A 255 -6.92 -5.28 9.14
CA GLN A 255 -7.72 -4.27 9.82
C GLN A 255 -6.83 -3.45 10.74
N ASP A 256 -7.05 -2.16 10.79
CA ASP A 256 -6.43 -1.29 11.78
C ASP A 256 -7.41 -0.29 12.38
N LEU A 257 -7.13 0.09 13.61
CA LEU A 257 -7.68 1.28 14.27
C LEU A 257 -6.50 2.06 14.83
N ASP A 258 -6.27 3.24 14.31
CA ASP A 258 -5.21 4.16 14.70
C ASP A 258 -5.81 5.43 15.31
N VAL A 259 -5.31 5.83 16.47
CA VAL A 259 -5.68 7.06 17.17
C VAL A 259 -4.44 7.85 17.51
N GLN A 260 -4.30 9.04 16.93
CA GLN A 260 -3.17 9.93 17.16
C GLN A 260 -3.61 11.23 17.84
N LEU A 261 -2.86 11.65 18.84
CA LEU A 261 -3.05 12.86 19.60
C LEU A 261 -1.77 13.70 19.57
N GLU A 262 -1.79 14.79 18.82
CA GLU A 262 -0.69 15.74 18.77
C GLU A 262 -1.01 16.96 19.62
N ARG A 263 -0.15 17.27 20.59
CA ARG A 263 -0.31 18.44 21.47
C ARG A 263 1.00 19.17 21.71
N ARG A 264 0.96 20.49 21.59
CA ARG A 264 2.03 21.37 22.05
C ARG A 264 1.74 21.80 23.47
N PHE A 265 2.63 21.46 24.41
CA PHE A 265 2.51 21.80 25.82
C PHE A 265 3.13 23.16 26.13
N THR A 266 4.31 23.44 25.56
CA THR A 266 5.03 24.71 25.71
C THR A 266 5.47 25.23 24.35
N LYS A 267 6.10 26.41 24.30
CA LYS A 267 6.74 26.88 23.05
C LYS A 267 7.85 25.96 22.58
N SER A 268 8.49 25.24 23.50
CA SER A 268 9.65 24.38 23.23
C SER A 268 9.33 22.90 23.21
N PHE A 269 8.13 22.47 23.60
CA PHE A 269 7.78 21.05 23.68
C PHE A 269 6.48 20.71 23.00
N LYS A 270 6.54 19.73 22.08
CA LYS A 270 5.42 19.10 21.40
C LYS A 270 5.50 17.59 21.61
N LEU A 271 4.38 16.95 21.88
CA LEU A 271 4.25 15.49 22.03
C LEU A 271 3.20 14.98 21.05
N ASN A 272 3.50 13.89 20.39
CA ASN A 272 2.58 13.06 19.65
C ASN A 272 2.47 11.71 20.37
N LEU A 273 1.23 11.28 20.62
CA LEU A 273 0.91 9.96 21.15
C LEU A 273 0.06 9.24 20.11
N MET A 274 0.38 7.97 19.87
CA MET A 274 -0.39 7.13 18.95
C MET A 274 -0.65 5.78 19.62
N TYR A 275 -1.87 5.29 19.42
CA TYR A 275 -2.24 3.90 19.67
C TYR A 275 -2.81 3.29 18.41
N MET A 276 -2.33 2.11 18.04
CA MET A 276 -2.82 1.34 16.91
C MET A 276 -3.14 -0.09 17.35
N ASN A 277 -4.34 -0.53 17.01
CA ASN A 277 -4.73 -1.95 17.08
C ASN A 277 -4.77 -2.50 15.66
N GLN A 278 -4.06 -3.58 15.39
CA GLN A 278 -3.88 -4.12 14.05
C GLN A 278 -4.16 -5.62 14.00
N PHE A 279 -4.84 -6.04 12.94
CA PHE A 279 -5.03 -7.43 12.51
C PHE A 279 -4.38 -7.58 11.14
N TYR A 280 -3.43 -8.49 11.02
CA TYR A 280 -2.69 -8.75 9.80
C TYR A 280 -2.69 -10.22 9.46
N ASN A 281 -3.26 -10.59 8.33
CA ASN A 281 -3.31 -11.98 7.88
C ASN A 281 -2.04 -12.32 7.10
N LYS A 282 -0.99 -12.75 7.82
CA LYS A 282 0.30 -13.08 7.25
C LYS A 282 0.20 -14.22 6.21
N THR A 283 -0.68 -15.20 6.45
CA THR A 283 -0.91 -16.29 5.49
C THR A 283 -1.39 -15.79 4.13
N ILE A 284 -2.27 -14.79 4.11
CA ILE A 284 -2.79 -14.25 2.84
C ILE A 284 -1.79 -13.31 2.18
N VAL A 285 -1.12 -12.47 2.97
CA VAL A 285 -0.24 -11.42 2.43
C VAL A 285 1.15 -11.98 2.07
N GLU A 286 1.69 -12.88 2.92
CA GLU A 286 3.07 -13.40 2.78
C GLU A 286 3.12 -14.88 2.40
N GLY A 287 1.99 -15.60 2.46
CA GLY A 287 1.89 -17.02 2.12
C GLY A 287 1.93 -17.97 3.32
N GLU A 288 2.33 -17.51 4.50
CA GLU A 288 2.45 -18.32 5.73
C GLU A 288 2.31 -17.46 6.99
N GLY A 289 2.21 -18.05 8.17
CA GLY A 289 2.34 -17.38 9.48
C GLY A 289 1.04 -17.11 10.24
N GLY A 290 -0.14 -17.29 9.66
CA GLY A 290 -1.41 -17.12 10.37
C GLY A 290 -1.89 -15.65 10.48
N MET A 291 -2.84 -15.42 11.40
CA MET A 291 -3.35 -14.09 11.73
C MET A 291 -2.56 -13.51 12.88
N ILE A 292 -2.08 -12.31 12.74
CA ILE A 292 -1.36 -11.56 13.78
C ILE A 292 -2.29 -10.49 14.35
N HIS A 293 -2.36 -10.41 15.67
CA HIS A 293 -3.08 -9.38 16.41
C HIS A 293 -2.09 -8.57 17.22
N SER A 294 -1.89 -7.31 16.88
CA SER A 294 -0.93 -6.46 17.58
C SER A 294 -1.55 -5.19 18.14
N ASN A 295 -0.99 -4.74 19.26
CA ASN A 295 -1.25 -3.42 19.82
C ASN A 295 0.06 -2.64 19.82
N ILE A 296 0.02 -1.42 19.29
CA ILE A 296 1.20 -0.60 19.08
C ILE A 296 0.99 0.73 19.79
N PHE A 297 1.97 1.13 20.59
CA PHE A 297 1.97 2.37 21.34
C PHE A 297 3.17 3.20 20.92
N VAL A 298 2.96 4.47 20.64
CA VAL A 298 4.01 5.40 20.22
C VAL A 298 3.96 6.68 21.07
N ALA A 299 5.12 7.13 21.51
CA ALA A 299 5.31 8.44 22.10
C ALA A 299 6.49 9.15 21.39
N ASP A 300 6.22 10.28 20.74
CA ASP A 300 7.18 11.05 19.96
C ASP A 300 7.20 12.50 20.46
N GLY A 301 8.29 12.87 21.11
CA GLY A 301 8.51 14.17 21.71
C GLY A 301 9.51 15.02 20.92
N LEU A 302 9.12 16.26 20.59
CA LEU A 302 10.00 17.25 19.96
C LEU A 302 10.30 18.39 20.94
N PHE A 303 11.59 18.60 21.22
CA PHE A 303 12.10 19.59 22.15
C PHE A 303 12.97 20.62 21.42
N ASN A 304 12.58 21.89 21.44
CA ASN A 304 13.44 22.99 21.02
C ASN A 304 14.36 23.37 22.18
N ILE A 305 15.61 22.87 22.20
CA ILE A 305 16.56 23.04 23.28
C ILE A 305 17.15 24.46 23.25
N ALA A 306 17.49 24.94 22.04
CA ALA A 306 18.08 26.25 21.80
C ALA A 306 17.58 26.79 20.45
N PRO A 307 17.80 28.10 20.15
CA PRO A 307 17.62 28.61 18.80
C PRO A 307 18.38 27.75 17.78
N LYS A 308 17.67 27.20 16.79
CA LYS A 308 18.23 26.31 15.74
C LYS A 308 18.68 24.91 16.23
N THR A 309 18.38 24.52 17.47
CA THR A 309 18.71 23.19 17.99
C THR A 309 17.45 22.49 18.48
N THR A 310 17.13 21.35 17.88
CA THR A 310 15.99 20.52 18.25
C THR A 310 16.43 19.11 18.60
N LEU A 311 15.81 18.53 19.63
CA LEU A 311 15.93 17.13 20.03
C LEU A 311 14.57 16.48 19.78
N ARG A 312 14.54 15.39 19.01
CA ARG A 312 13.42 14.47 18.92
C ARG A 312 13.76 13.19 19.66
N ALA A 313 12.87 12.75 20.52
CA ALA A 313 12.97 11.47 21.20
C ALA A 313 11.67 10.69 20.98
N GLU A 314 11.81 9.47 20.49
CA GLU A 314 10.69 8.60 20.13
C GLU A 314 10.85 7.24 20.83
N ALA A 315 9.76 6.72 21.38
CA ALA A 315 9.67 5.39 21.93
C ALA A 315 8.41 4.70 21.39
N GLN A 316 8.55 3.44 21.00
CA GLN A 316 7.44 2.62 20.52
C GLN A 316 7.48 1.25 21.21
N TYR A 317 6.31 0.67 21.41
CA TYR A 317 6.14 -0.70 21.90
C TYR A 317 5.04 -1.39 21.10
N LEU A 318 5.35 -2.55 20.53
CA LEU A 318 4.42 -3.43 19.89
C LEU A 318 4.32 -4.70 20.73
N THR A 319 3.09 -5.11 21.04
CA THR A 319 2.83 -6.38 21.74
C THR A 319 1.93 -7.28 20.92
N THR A 320 2.32 -8.54 20.81
CA THR A 320 1.60 -9.59 20.10
C THR A 320 1.96 -10.97 20.67
N GLY A 321 1.00 -11.89 20.67
CA GLY A 321 1.25 -13.31 21.01
C GLY A 321 1.76 -14.15 19.83
N GLU A 322 1.70 -13.61 18.64
CA GLU A 322 2.00 -14.30 17.37
C GLU A 322 3.37 -13.86 16.80
N ASP A 323 3.77 -14.47 15.69
CA ASP A 323 5.00 -14.18 14.94
C ASP A 323 6.24 -14.12 15.83
N ASP A 324 7.05 -13.08 15.76
CA ASP A 324 8.26 -12.88 16.57
C ASP A 324 7.99 -12.31 17.97
N GLY A 325 6.72 -12.11 18.35
CA GLY A 325 6.33 -11.57 19.66
C GLY A 325 6.56 -10.06 19.78
N ASP A 326 6.90 -9.61 20.98
CA ASP A 326 6.97 -8.19 21.33
C ASP A 326 8.21 -7.47 20.78
N TRP A 327 8.02 -6.18 20.46
CA TRP A 327 9.08 -5.32 19.94
C TRP A 327 9.14 -3.99 20.66
N LEU A 328 10.34 -3.48 20.84
CA LEU A 328 10.63 -2.13 21.31
C LEU A 328 11.38 -1.34 20.24
N PHE A 329 11.07 -0.07 20.11
CA PHE A 329 11.81 0.84 19.25
C PHE A 329 12.13 2.12 20.01
N GLY A 330 13.36 2.61 19.87
CA GLY A 330 13.80 3.89 20.39
C GLY A 330 14.54 4.69 19.33
N LEU A 331 14.30 6.00 19.27
CA LEU A 331 15.03 6.92 18.41
C LEU A 331 15.35 8.20 19.14
N VAL A 332 16.58 8.68 18.92
CA VAL A 332 17.01 10.02 19.32
C VAL A 332 17.60 10.73 18.10
N GLU A 333 17.08 11.91 17.81
CA GLU A 333 17.55 12.76 16.73
C GLU A 333 17.90 14.14 17.24
N LEU A 334 19.10 14.60 16.94
CA LEU A 334 19.60 15.93 17.29
C LEU A 334 19.88 16.73 16.02
N SER A 335 19.14 17.82 15.85
CA SER A 335 19.25 18.69 14.67
C SER A 335 19.85 20.05 15.05
N PHE A 336 20.83 20.48 14.26
CA PHE A 336 21.46 21.81 14.31
C PHE A 336 21.16 22.54 12.99
N ALA A 337 20.05 23.27 12.97
CA ALA A 337 19.62 23.97 11.76
C ALA A 337 20.60 25.08 11.37
N PRO A 338 20.85 25.25 10.04
CA PRO A 338 20.20 24.59 8.92
C PRO A 338 20.91 23.32 8.42
N HIS A 339 22.06 22.94 8.95
CA HIS A 339 22.96 22.03 8.25
C HIS A 339 22.98 20.60 8.76
N TRP A 340 23.12 20.37 10.06
CA TRP A 340 23.43 19.06 10.61
C TRP A 340 22.24 18.39 11.30
N MET A 341 22.13 17.08 11.11
CA MET A 341 21.20 16.24 11.85
C MET A 341 21.86 14.88 12.11
N PHE A 342 21.81 14.44 13.36
CA PHE A 342 22.34 13.16 13.83
C PHE A 342 21.18 12.33 14.39
N THR A 343 21.05 11.09 13.93
CA THR A 343 19.99 10.19 14.35
C THR A 343 20.58 8.88 14.80
N VAL A 344 20.11 8.36 15.93
CA VAL A 344 20.41 7.01 16.42
C VAL A 344 19.09 6.34 16.74
N SER A 345 18.91 5.11 16.30
CA SER A 345 17.73 4.30 16.58
C SER A 345 18.10 2.84 16.81
N ASP A 346 17.27 2.13 17.56
CA ASP A 346 17.33 0.70 17.74
C ASP A 346 15.93 0.10 17.73
N GLU A 347 15.73 -0.92 16.91
CA GLU A 347 14.54 -1.75 16.87
C GLU A 347 14.92 -3.11 17.49
N TYR A 348 14.36 -3.41 18.64
CA TYR A 348 14.69 -4.57 19.44
C TYR A 348 13.52 -5.54 19.54
N ASN A 349 13.70 -6.76 19.04
CA ASN A 349 12.76 -7.83 19.29
C ASN A 349 12.99 -8.40 20.70
N CYS A 350 12.13 -8.08 21.64
CA CYS A 350 12.17 -8.59 23.02
C CYS A 350 11.28 -9.84 23.22
N GLY A 351 10.57 -10.26 22.16
CA GLY A 351 9.68 -11.43 22.19
C GLY A 351 10.42 -12.76 22.05
N ARG A 352 10.90 -13.08 20.85
CA ARG A 352 11.44 -14.43 20.55
C ARG A 352 12.90 -14.44 20.13
N THR A 353 13.36 -13.45 19.36
CA THR A 353 14.69 -13.51 18.72
C THR A 353 15.77 -12.82 19.53
N ASN A 354 15.43 -11.88 20.42
CA ASN A 354 16.36 -11.02 21.15
C ASN A 354 17.35 -10.27 20.23
N ALA A 355 16.89 -9.95 19.01
CA ALA A 355 17.72 -9.32 17.99
C ALA A 355 17.60 -7.80 18.06
N HIS A 356 18.73 -7.11 17.85
CA HIS A 356 18.84 -5.67 17.75
C HIS A 356 19.11 -5.24 16.32
N TYR A 357 18.37 -4.24 15.84
CA TYR A 357 18.51 -3.64 14.51
C TYR A 357 18.76 -2.13 14.67
N TRP A 358 19.97 -1.82 15.14
CA TRP A 358 20.38 -0.45 15.41
C TRP A 358 20.87 0.27 14.14
N GLN A 359 20.63 1.57 14.08
CA GLN A 359 21.01 2.42 12.96
C GLN A 359 21.49 3.78 13.47
N THR A 360 22.52 4.31 12.80
CA THR A 360 23.01 5.67 13.06
C THR A 360 23.13 6.42 11.75
N TYR A 361 22.73 7.69 11.74
CA TYR A 361 22.81 8.55 10.57
C TYR A 361 23.40 9.91 10.91
N ALA A 362 24.26 10.42 10.03
CA ALA A 362 24.67 11.81 9.98
C ALA A 362 24.19 12.42 8.66
N THR A 363 23.40 13.48 8.75
CA THR A 363 22.87 14.19 7.59
C THR A 363 23.41 15.61 7.54
N TYR A 364 23.85 16.04 6.36
CA TYR A 364 24.28 17.40 6.09
C TYR A 364 23.47 18.01 4.94
N ASN A 365 22.87 19.18 5.21
CA ASN A 365 22.07 19.92 4.23
C ASN A 365 22.81 21.21 3.85
N LEU A 366 22.94 21.45 2.54
CA LEU A 366 23.54 22.67 1.98
C LEU A 366 22.70 23.18 0.80
N GLY A 367 21.83 24.14 1.05
CA GLY A 367 20.89 24.63 0.04
C GLY A 367 19.99 23.50 -0.44
N ALA A 368 20.04 23.20 -1.76
CA ALA A 368 19.28 22.13 -2.41
C ALA A 368 19.91 20.72 -2.23
N HIS A 369 21.12 20.64 -1.66
CA HIS A 369 21.85 19.39 -1.52
C HIS A 369 21.64 18.77 -0.13
N ARG A 370 21.37 17.46 -0.08
CA ARG A 370 21.31 16.67 1.14
C ARG A 370 22.22 15.45 1.01
N PHE A 371 23.21 15.37 1.90
CA PHE A 371 24.10 14.22 2.04
C PHE A 371 23.74 13.47 3.33
N GLN A 372 23.66 12.16 3.26
CA GLN A 372 23.39 11.31 4.42
C GLN A 372 24.33 10.11 4.40
N LEU A 373 25.06 9.94 5.49
CA LEU A 373 25.87 8.77 5.78
C LEU A 373 25.22 7.99 6.92
N GLY A 374 24.98 6.72 6.71
CA GLY A 374 24.42 5.82 7.70
C GLY A 374 25.30 4.61 7.93
N TRP A 375 25.19 4.03 9.13
CA TRP A 375 25.75 2.74 9.47
C TRP A 375 24.82 2.01 10.41
N GLY A 376 24.59 0.71 10.15
CA GLY A 376 23.68 -0.05 10.99
C GLY A 376 23.35 -1.42 10.47
N ARG A 377 22.35 -2.03 11.10
CA ARG A 377 21.71 -3.30 10.74
C ARG A 377 20.22 -3.06 10.54
N THR A 378 19.71 -3.50 9.41
CA THR A 378 18.26 -3.48 9.10
C THR A 378 17.72 -4.89 9.14
N ARG A 379 16.49 -5.07 9.66
CA ARG A 379 15.82 -6.36 9.62
C ARG A 379 15.37 -6.75 8.21
N ALA A 380 15.18 -8.04 7.99
CA ALA A 380 14.42 -8.54 6.85
C ALA A 380 12.92 -8.23 7.04
N GLY A 381 12.18 -8.06 5.95
CA GLY A 381 10.73 -7.88 5.99
C GLY A 381 10.18 -7.15 4.78
N TYR A 382 8.88 -6.95 4.78
CA TYR A 382 8.22 -6.18 3.73
C TYR A 382 8.33 -4.68 4.00
N ASN A 383 8.69 -3.95 2.96
CA ASN A 383 8.69 -2.48 2.95
C ASN A 383 7.68 -2.02 1.90
N CYS A 384 6.66 -1.31 2.33
CA CYS A 384 5.60 -0.82 1.46
C CYS A 384 5.65 0.70 1.32
N SER A 385 5.45 1.18 0.09
CA SER A 385 5.35 2.60 -0.22
C SER A 385 4.36 2.79 -1.38
N GLY A 386 3.41 3.71 -1.22
CA GLY A 386 2.40 3.99 -2.24
C GLY A 386 1.56 2.78 -2.63
N GLY A 387 1.27 1.85 -1.70
CA GLY A 387 0.48 0.65 -1.97
C GLY A 387 1.23 -0.50 -2.64
N VAL A 388 2.55 -0.40 -2.79
CA VAL A 388 3.41 -1.44 -3.37
C VAL A 388 4.37 -1.93 -2.31
N CYS A 389 4.35 -3.24 -2.03
CA CYS A 389 5.23 -3.88 -1.05
C CYS A 389 6.33 -4.69 -1.73
N ARG A 390 7.55 -4.60 -1.20
CA ARG A 390 8.68 -5.42 -1.59
C ARG A 390 9.35 -6.07 -0.38
N TYR A 391 9.77 -7.29 -0.51
CA TYR A 391 10.62 -7.93 0.50
C TYR A 391 12.04 -7.36 0.43
N VAL A 392 12.57 -6.96 1.57
CA VAL A 392 13.94 -6.47 1.73
C VAL A 392 14.68 -7.44 2.64
N PRO A 393 15.82 -8.00 2.23
CA PRO A 393 16.59 -8.89 3.08
C PRO A 393 17.26 -8.11 4.23
N GLU A 394 17.58 -8.83 5.31
CA GLU A 394 18.43 -8.28 6.37
C GLU A 394 19.77 -7.80 5.79
N SER A 395 20.21 -6.64 6.21
CA SER A 395 21.50 -6.09 5.80
C SER A 395 22.23 -5.41 6.95
N LYS A 396 23.57 -5.45 6.91
CA LYS A 396 24.44 -4.72 7.84
C LYS A 396 25.56 -4.05 7.06
N GLY A 397 25.72 -2.75 7.24
CA GLY A 397 26.75 -2.02 6.50
C GLY A 397 26.55 -0.51 6.51
N PHE A 398 27.31 0.13 5.63
CA PHE A 398 27.21 1.58 5.39
C PHE A 398 26.17 1.88 4.32
N THR A 399 25.47 3.01 4.52
CA THR A 399 24.53 3.58 3.55
C THR A 399 24.99 5.00 3.24
N LEU A 400 25.14 5.33 1.96
CA LEU A 400 25.39 6.68 1.48
C LEU A 400 24.22 7.10 0.60
N SER A 401 23.61 8.25 0.92
CA SER A 401 22.53 8.82 0.13
C SER A 401 22.84 10.28 -0.20
N TYR A 402 22.58 10.65 -1.44
CA TYR A 402 22.65 12.02 -1.90
C TYR A 402 21.35 12.38 -2.62
N ASN A 403 20.71 13.47 -2.19
CA ASN A 403 19.50 14.01 -2.81
C ASN A 403 19.73 15.45 -3.19
N TYR A 404 19.25 15.82 -4.39
CA TYR A 404 19.23 17.18 -4.90
C TYR A 404 17.81 17.59 -5.27
N ASN A 405 17.36 18.71 -4.70
CA ASN A 405 16.04 19.29 -4.99
C ASN A 405 16.24 20.54 -5.85
N PHE A 406 15.76 20.53 -7.08
CA PHE A 406 15.83 21.64 -8.04
C PHE A 406 14.49 22.34 -8.24
#